data_4c38d8c7459b1dfd0816ba4c004cf7d6
#
_entry.id   4c38d8c7459b1dfd0816ba4c004cf7d6
#
_cell.length_a   1.000
_cell.length_b   1.000
_cell.length_c   1.000
_cell.angle_alpha   90.00
_cell.angle_beta   90.00
_cell.angle_gamma   90.00
#
_symmetry.space_group_name_H-M   'P 1'
#
loop_
_entity.id
_entity.type
_entity.pdbx_description
1 polymer ?
#
loop_
_entity_poly.entity_id
_entity_poly.type
_entity_poly.pdbx_seq_one_letter_code
_entity_poly.pdbx_strand_id
1 'polypeptide(L)'
;GVLYAPDYLGSDDYETRVWPTINVSDGDRFYFNIRDGLGWNLVRHGNWKLSPFIGYIPGRDNDEDLERLDKIDGGAIAGLRVAYNHDAWLYSAAVQSTFTGDVDGYQVVLKARWRNQFSDQWFASLGPNLTYSSDDWTDDRFGISDTESARSGFASYSPDGYARYGLTGSLTYSLSAQWSVTATAGVSQLTGDAEDSPIVSDIGEATQA
;
A
#
# COMPACT_ATOMS: atom_id res chain seq x y z
N GLY A 1 17.05 -2.44 2.31
CA GLY A 1 16.79 -1.10 1.78
C GLY A 1 16.59 -0.08 2.89
N VAL A 2 16.57 1.18 2.49
CA VAL A 2 16.20 2.31 3.34
C VAL A 2 14.93 2.89 2.75
N LEU A 3 13.93 3.13 3.58
CA LEU A 3 12.65 3.73 3.22
C LEU A 3 12.52 5.05 3.97
N TYR A 4 12.19 6.13 3.28
CA TYR A 4 11.74 7.38 3.84
C TYR A 4 10.28 7.55 3.44
N ALA A 5 9.39 7.52 4.39
CA ALA A 5 7.95 7.49 4.14
C ALA A 5 7.19 8.14 5.31
N PRO A 6 5.95 8.56 5.10
CA PRO A 6 5.07 9.00 6.18
C PRO A 6 4.99 7.97 7.29
N ASP A 7 4.91 8.42 8.52
CA ASP A 7 4.82 7.56 9.69
C ASP A 7 3.57 6.67 9.64
N TYR A 8 2.43 7.27 9.35
CA TYR A 8 1.19 6.56 9.03
C TYR A 8 0.53 7.13 7.77
N LEU A 9 -0.48 6.47 7.28
CA LEU A 9 -1.23 6.93 6.12
C LEU A 9 -2.05 8.17 6.46
N GLY A 10 -1.70 9.31 5.87
CA GLY A 10 -2.25 10.63 6.16
C GLY A 10 -1.35 11.51 7.05
N SER A 11 -0.21 11.01 7.55
CA SER A 11 0.75 11.79 8.33
C SER A 11 1.49 12.81 7.46
N ASP A 12 1.78 13.98 8.00
CA ASP A 12 2.73 14.95 7.43
C ASP A 12 4.16 14.73 7.95
N ASP A 13 4.32 13.94 9.01
CA ASP A 13 5.62 13.53 9.53
C ASP A 13 6.16 12.32 8.76
N TYR A 14 7.48 12.35 8.49
CA TYR A 14 8.19 11.33 7.73
C TYR A 14 9.32 10.73 8.54
N GLU A 15 9.45 9.43 8.50
CA GLU A 15 10.54 8.75 9.16
C GLU A 15 11.38 7.88 8.21
N THR A 16 12.62 7.65 8.66
CA THR A 16 13.54 6.75 7.96
C THR A 16 13.54 5.37 8.61
N ARG A 17 13.08 4.38 7.87
CA ARG A 17 13.07 2.98 8.31
C ARG A 17 14.06 2.14 7.51
N VAL A 18 14.81 1.28 8.19
CA VAL A 18 15.59 0.24 7.52
C VAL A 18 14.68 -0.98 7.31
N TRP A 19 14.50 -1.37 6.05
CA TRP A 19 13.58 -2.43 5.69
C TRP A 19 14.28 -3.52 4.87
N PRO A 20 14.17 -4.80 5.25
CA PRO A 20 14.73 -5.87 4.44
C PRO A 20 13.94 -5.97 3.12
N THR A 21 14.65 -6.07 2.01
CA THR A 21 14.05 -6.35 0.70
C THR A 21 14.22 -7.82 0.39
N ILE A 22 13.13 -8.55 0.36
CA ILE A 22 13.10 -9.98 0.04
C ILE A 22 12.20 -10.17 -1.15
N ASN A 23 12.73 -10.81 -2.20
CA ASN A 23 11.99 -11.25 -3.36
C ASN A 23 12.35 -12.71 -3.63
N VAL A 24 11.37 -13.60 -3.55
CA VAL A 24 11.51 -15.01 -3.87
C VAL A 24 10.48 -15.37 -4.91
N SER A 25 10.89 -16.08 -5.95
CA SER A 25 9.97 -16.62 -6.95
C SER A 25 10.44 -17.99 -7.43
N ASP A 26 9.50 -18.89 -7.70
CA ASP A 26 9.75 -20.15 -8.38
C ASP A 26 9.12 -20.08 -9.77
N GLY A 27 9.90 -19.58 -10.70
CA GLY A 27 9.44 -19.30 -12.05
C GLY A 27 8.16 -18.47 -12.03
N ASP A 28 7.14 -19.00 -12.73
CA ASP A 28 5.81 -18.38 -12.78
C ASP A 28 4.80 -18.98 -11.80
N ARG A 29 5.22 -19.86 -10.88
CA ARG A 29 4.29 -20.56 -9.98
C ARG A 29 3.89 -19.75 -8.78
N PHE A 30 4.86 -19.26 -8.02
CA PHE A 30 4.61 -18.44 -6.85
C PHE A 30 5.60 -17.29 -6.77
N TYR A 31 5.23 -16.28 -6.01
CA TYR A 31 6.09 -15.16 -5.64
C TYR A 31 5.89 -14.84 -4.17
N PHE A 32 6.94 -14.34 -3.56
CA PHE A 32 6.91 -13.73 -2.24
C PHE A 32 7.74 -12.46 -2.25
N ASN A 33 7.13 -11.37 -1.86
CA ASN A 33 7.84 -10.15 -1.49
C ASN A 33 7.07 -9.41 -0.40
N ILE A 34 7.76 -8.58 0.36
CA ILE A 34 7.17 -7.90 1.53
C ILE A 34 6.00 -6.99 1.13
N ARG A 35 6.05 -6.40 -0.05
CA ARG A 35 5.04 -5.44 -0.52
C ARG A 35 3.74 -6.10 -1.04
N ASP A 36 3.88 -7.18 -1.78
CA ASP A 36 2.75 -7.85 -2.45
C ASP A 36 2.33 -9.16 -1.77
N GLY A 37 3.06 -9.56 -0.72
CA GLY A 37 2.82 -10.78 0.03
C GLY A 37 3.29 -12.05 -0.68
N LEU A 38 2.76 -13.19 -0.25
CA LEU A 38 2.94 -14.49 -0.86
C LEU A 38 1.74 -14.80 -1.76
N GLY A 39 1.98 -14.99 -3.04
CA GLY A 39 0.95 -15.30 -4.01
C GLY A 39 1.27 -16.53 -4.84
N TRP A 40 0.22 -17.24 -5.26
CA TRP A 40 0.31 -18.41 -6.11
C TRP A 40 -0.45 -18.18 -7.42
N ASN A 41 0.25 -18.23 -8.56
CA ASN A 41 -0.33 -18.10 -9.89
C ASN A 41 -1.05 -19.40 -10.28
N LEU A 42 -2.28 -19.59 -9.80
CA LEU A 42 -3.09 -20.80 -10.04
C LEU A 42 -3.49 -20.95 -11.51
N VAL A 43 -3.93 -19.86 -12.13
CA VAL A 43 -4.29 -19.83 -13.54
C VAL A 43 -3.25 -19.00 -14.29
N ARG A 44 -2.73 -19.58 -15.35
CA ARG A 44 -1.77 -18.97 -16.28
C ARG A 44 -2.22 -19.31 -17.68
N HIS A 45 -2.79 -18.32 -18.36
CA HIS A 45 -3.28 -18.52 -19.73
C HIS A 45 -2.91 -17.32 -20.61
N GLY A 46 -2.03 -17.54 -21.57
CA GLY A 46 -1.48 -16.46 -22.38
C GLY A 46 -0.84 -15.38 -21.50
N ASN A 47 -1.31 -14.16 -21.61
CA ASN A 47 -0.82 -13.00 -20.87
C ASN A 47 -1.51 -12.80 -19.50
N TRP A 48 -2.47 -13.66 -19.15
CA TRP A 48 -3.26 -13.56 -17.93
C TRP A 48 -2.72 -14.46 -16.82
N LYS A 49 -2.75 -13.94 -15.59
CA LYS A 49 -2.49 -14.68 -14.36
C LYS A 49 -3.59 -14.39 -13.34
N LEU A 50 -4.03 -15.44 -12.64
CA LEU A 50 -4.93 -15.34 -11.49
C LEU A 50 -4.23 -15.93 -10.29
N SER A 51 -4.14 -15.14 -9.21
CA SER A 51 -3.32 -15.46 -8.05
C SER A 51 -4.07 -15.15 -6.76
N PRO A 52 -4.50 -16.15 -5.95
CA PRO A 52 -4.72 -15.93 -4.54
C PRO A 52 -3.41 -15.51 -3.87
N PHE A 53 -3.51 -14.67 -2.87
CA PHE A 53 -2.36 -14.23 -2.09
C PHE A 53 -2.73 -13.98 -0.63
N ILE A 54 -1.72 -14.04 0.20
CA ILE A 54 -1.76 -13.55 1.59
C ILE A 54 -0.67 -12.49 1.76
N GLY A 55 -0.92 -11.53 2.62
CA GLY A 55 0.00 -10.43 2.88
C GLY A 55 -0.16 -9.89 4.28
N TYR A 56 0.36 -8.71 4.50
CA TYR A 56 0.30 -8.02 5.78
C TYR A 56 0.07 -6.53 5.54
N ILE A 57 -0.76 -5.92 6.37
CA ILE A 57 -0.92 -4.47 6.45
C ILE A 57 -0.37 -3.97 7.79
N PRO A 58 0.40 -2.89 7.80
CA PRO A 58 0.87 -2.30 9.04
C PRO A 58 -0.29 -1.69 9.83
N GLY A 59 -0.13 -1.66 11.14
CA GLY A 59 -0.98 -0.90 12.03
C GLY A 59 -0.67 0.61 12.01
N ARG A 60 -1.19 1.30 13.02
CA ARG A 60 -0.88 2.69 13.35
C ARG A 60 -0.60 2.75 14.84
N ASP A 61 0.61 3.20 15.22
CA ASP A 61 0.95 3.43 16.61
C ASP A 61 0.22 4.70 17.12
N ASN A 62 0.08 4.82 18.43
CA ASN A 62 -0.59 5.92 19.10
C ASN A 62 0.44 6.77 19.87
N ASP A 63 1.43 7.27 19.19
CA ASP A 63 2.46 8.16 19.67
C ASP A 63 2.31 9.58 19.09
N GLU A 64 3.08 10.52 19.59
CA GLU A 64 3.07 11.93 19.19
C GLU A 64 1.66 12.54 19.20
N ASP A 65 1.21 13.08 18.08
CA ASP A 65 -0.11 13.71 17.96
C ASP A 65 -1.28 12.73 18.09
N LEU A 66 -1.00 11.43 17.94
CA LEU A 66 -1.98 10.34 18.08
C LEU A 66 -2.02 9.70 19.47
N GLU A 67 -1.23 10.16 20.46
CA GLU A 67 -1.09 9.53 21.79
C GLU A 67 -2.41 9.32 22.54
N ARG A 68 -3.44 10.10 22.20
CA ARG A 68 -4.78 10.04 22.80
C ARG A 68 -5.81 9.30 21.96
N LEU A 69 -5.43 8.77 20.80
CA LEU A 69 -6.25 7.88 20.00
C LEU A 69 -5.90 6.42 20.31
N ASP A 70 -6.73 5.49 19.90
CA ASP A 70 -6.42 4.08 20.06
C ASP A 70 -5.37 3.64 19.04
N LYS A 71 -4.47 2.75 19.48
CA LYS A 71 -3.56 2.06 18.59
C LYS A 71 -4.36 1.13 17.68
N ILE A 72 -3.89 0.98 16.45
CA ILE A 72 -4.46 0.05 15.48
C ILE A 72 -3.42 -1.04 15.23
N ASP A 73 -3.71 -2.27 15.62
CA ASP A 73 -2.81 -3.39 15.34
C ASP A 73 -2.87 -3.78 13.87
N GLY A 74 -1.69 -3.99 13.29
CA GLY A 74 -1.57 -4.49 11.92
C GLY A 74 -2.09 -5.91 11.78
N GLY A 75 -2.50 -6.29 10.57
CA GLY A 75 -3.16 -7.56 10.33
C GLY A 75 -2.72 -8.30 9.08
N ALA A 76 -2.99 -9.60 9.06
CA ALA A 76 -2.85 -10.40 7.87
C ALA A 76 -4.04 -10.18 6.92
N ILE A 77 -3.74 -10.10 5.63
CA ILE A 77 -4.72 -9.99 4.55
C ILE A 77 -4.71 -11.22 3.67
N ALA A 78 -5.86 -11.54 3.10
CA ALA A 78 -5.99 -12.49 2.02
C ALA A 78 -6.71 -11.83 0.84
N GLY A 79 -6.37 -12.24 -0.37
CA GLY A 79 -6.97 -11.65 -1.56
C GLY A 79 -6.82 -12.47 -2.82
N LEU A 80 -7.42 -11.96 -3.87
CA LEU A 80 -7.34 -12.50 -5.21
C LEU A 80 -6.85 -11.41 -6.16
N ARG A 81 -5.83 -11.71 -6.96
CA ARG A 81 -5.23 -10.80 -7.94
C ARG A 81 -5.35 -11.37 -9.34
N VAL A 82 -5.81 -10.54 -10.26
CA VAL A 82 -5.71 -10.77 -11.71
C VAL A 82 -4.60 -9.87 -12.25
N ALA A 83 -3.72 -10.41 -13.08
CA ALA A 83 -2.69 -9.65 -13.77
C ALA A 83 -2.73 -9.93 -15.27
N TYR A 84 -2.45 -8.92 -16.07
CA TYR A 84 -2.40 -8.99 -17.54
C TYR A 84 -1.13 -8.30 -18.05
N ASN A 85 -0.31 -9.02 -18.79
CA ASN A 85 0.87 -8.46 -19.44
C ASN A 85 0.57 -8.11 -20.89
N HIS A 86 0.91 -6.90 -21.32
CA HIS A 86 0.79 -6.46 -22.69
C HIS A 86 1.99 -5.60 -23.06
N ASP A 87 2.87 -6.12 -23.89
CA ASP A 87 4.13 -5.48 -24.25
C ASP A 87 4.91 -5.01 -23.01
N ALA A 88 5.18 -3.71 -22.93
CA ALA A 88 5.86 -3.09 -21.80
C ALA A 88 4.96 -2.87 -20.57
N TRP A 89 3.67 -3.13 -20.65
CA TRP A 89 2.71 -2.87 -19.59
C TRP A 89 2.34 -4.11 -18.80
N LEU A 90 2.23 -3.93 -17.48
CA LEU A 90 1.60 -4.86 -16.56
C LEU A 90 0.39 -4.17 -15.92
N TYR A 91 -0.79 -4.70 -16.16
CA TYR A 91 -2.02 -4.31 -15.49
C TYR A 91 -2.35 -5.31 -14.40
N SER A 92 -2.86 -4.86 -13.27
CA SER A 92 -3.37 -5.73 -12.23
C SER A 92 -4.55 -5.14 -11.51
N ALA A 93 -5.46 -6.00 -11.10
CA ALA A 93 -6.58 -5.73 -10.24
C ALA A 93 -6.58 -6.74 -9.10
N ALA A 94 -6.77 -6.31 -7.87
CA ALA A 94 -6.86 -7.19 -6.71
C ALA A 94 -8.02 -6.76 -5.81
N VAL A 95 -8.65 -7.73 -5.17
CA VAL A 95 -9.52 -7.53 -4.03
C VAL A 95 -8.90 -8.24 -2.85
N GLN A 96 -8.88 -7.58 -1.69
CA GLN A 96 -8.28 -8.10 -0.47
C GLN A 96 -9.09 -7.69 0.76
N SER A 97 -9.04 -8.51 1.79
CA SER A 97 -9.64 -8.25 3.09
C SER A 97 -8.71 -8.73 4.19
N THR A 98 -8.78 -8.11 5.35
CA THR A 98 -8.11 -8.55 6.57
C THR A 98 -8.83 -9.77 7.16
N PHE A 99 -8.10 -10.58 7.88
CA PHE A 99 -8.66 -11.68 8.69
C PHE A 99 -8.02 -11.76 10.08
N THR A 100 -7.10 -10.84 10.41
CA THR A 100 -6.54 -10.60 11.74
C THR A 100 -6.22 -9.10 11.89
N GLY A 101 -6.01 -8.65 13.13
CA GLY A 101 -5.74 -7.24 13.46
C GLY A 101 -7.03 -6.47 13.70
N ASP A 102 -6.94 -5.15 13.74
CA ASP A 102 -8.02 -4.25 14.13
C ASP A 102 -8.71 -3.57 12.94
N VAL A 103 -8.31 -3.90 11.71
CA VAL A 103 -8.89 -3.31 10.50
C VAL A 103 -9.78 -4.32 9.82
N ASP A 104 -11.06 -4.02 9.71
CA ASP A 104 -12.06 -4.84 9.01
C ASP A 104 -12.32 -4.31 7.57
N GLY A 105 -13.25 -4.94 6.85
CA GLY A 105 -13.64 -4.54 5.51
C GLY A 105 -12.73 -5.05 4.40
N TYR A 106 -12.75 -4.35 3.26
CA TYR A 106 -12.01 -4.76 2.07
C TYR A 106 -11.41 -3.58 1.30
N GLN A 107 -10.44 -3.92 0.45
CA GLN A 107 -9.89 -2.98 -0.54
C GLN A 107 -9.93 -3.57 -1.94
N VAL A 108 -10.11 -2.68 -2.92
CA VAL A 108 -9.89 -2.96 -4.34
C VAL A 108 -8.68 -2.16 -4.81
N VAL A 109 -7.68 -2.85 -5.36
CA VAL A 109 -6.42 -2.23 -5.78
C VAL A 109 -6.22 -2.42 -7.27
N LEU A 110 -6.12 -1.32 -7.99
CA LEU A 110 -5.83 -1.29 -9.43
C LEU A 110 -4.45 -0.68 -9.66
N LYS A 111 -3.64 -1.33 -10.49
CA LYS A 111 -2.30 -0.83 -10.86
C LYS A 111 -2.09 -1.01 -12.36
N ALA A 112 -1.50 -0.02 -13.00
CA ALA A 112 -0.89 -0.15 -14.30
C ALA A 112 0.59 0.22 -14.18
N ARG A 113 1.49 -0.58 -14.73
CA ARG A 113 2.93 -0.36 -14.63
C ARG A 113 3.59 -0.54 -15.98
N TRP A 114 4.10 0.54 -16.51
CA TRP A 114 5.00 0.51 -17.64
C TRP A 114 6.40 0.08 -17.17
N ARG A 115 7.06 -0.79 -17.95
CA ARG A 115 8.38 -1.35 -17.64
C ARG A 115 9.23 -1.30 -18.89
N ASN A 116 10.47 -0.84 -18.75
CA ASN A 116 11.40 -0.79 -19.86
C ASN A 116 12.84 -1.05 -19.41
N GLN A 117 13.53 -1.83 -20.19
CA GLN A 117 14.96 -2.03 -20.06
C GLN A 117 15.66 -1.17 -21.10
N PHE A 118 16.36 -0.12 -20.67
CA PHE A 118 17.03 0.83 -21.56
C PHE A 118 18.41 0.34 -22.02
N SER A 119 19.05 -0.51 -21.21
CA SER A 119 20.31 -1.18 -21.52
C SER A 119 20.43 -2.43 -20.67
N ASP A 120 21.54 -3.18 -20.82
CA ASP A 120 21.83 -4.36 -19.98
C ASP A 120 21.90 -4.04 -18.49
N GLN A 121 22.16 -2.78 -18.14
CA GLN A 121 22.33 -2.33 -16.76
C GLN A 121 21.12 -1.55 -16.23
N TRP A 122 20.33 -0.88 -17.07
CA TRP A 122 19.29 0.03 -16.64
C TRP A 122 17.89 -0.51 -16.92
N PHE A 123 17.12 -0.62 -15.87
CA PHE A 123 15.69 -0.96 -15.91
C PHE A 123 14.89 0.12 -15.18
N ALA A 124 13.76 0.52 -15.77
CA ALA A 124 12.82 1.45 -15.12
C ALA A 124 11.40 0.92 -15.14
N SER A 125 10.62 1.32 -14.16
CA SER A 125 9.18 1.17 -14.17
C SER A 125 8.49 2.43 -13.68
N LEU A 126 7.31 2.72 -14.22
CA LEU A 126 6.48 3.85 -13.83
C LEU A 126 5.01 3.47 -14.01
N GLY A 127 4.14 3.89 -13.08
CA GLY A 127 2.73 3.68 -13.33
C GLY A 127 1.81 4.16 -12.22
N PRO A 128 0.56 4.47 -12.59
CA PRO A 128 -0.49 4.85 -11.66
C PRO A 128 -0.98 3.66 -10.85
N ASN A 129 -1.53 3.97 -9.69
CA ASN A 129 -2.29 3.07 -8.85
C ASN A 129 -3.53 3.76 -8.31
N LEU A 130 -4.56 2.97 -8.05
CA LEU A 130 -5.81 3.38 -7.42
C LEU A 130 -6.19 2.32 -6.40
N THR A 131 -6.48 2.73 -5.19
CA THR A 131 -7.01 1.88 -4.13
C THR A 131 -8.34 2.45 -3.66
N TYR A 132 -9.37 1.64 -3.66
CA TYR A 132 -10.63 1.92 -2.98
C TYR A 132 -10.67 1.11 -1.69
N SER A 133 -11.05 1.72 -0.59
CA SER A 133 -11.27 1.11 0.72
C SER A 133 -12.74 1.23 1.10
N SER A 134 -13.30 0.14 1.67
CA SER A 134 -14.68 0.13 2.15
C SER A 134 -14.87 1.01 3.40
N ASP A 135 -16.10 1.24 3.78
CA ASP A 135 -16.48 2.04 4.94
C ASP A 135 -15.84 1.51 6.23
N ASP A 136 -15.99 0.21 6.53
CA ASP A 136 -15.37 -0.41 7.71
C ASP A 136 -13.84 -0.22 7.73
N TRP A 137 -13.18 -0.44 6.57
CA TRP A 137 -11.74 -0.23 6.45
C TRP A 137 -11.33 1.22 6.72
N THR A 138 -12.16 2.16 6.29
CA THR A 138 -11.92 3.59 6.44
C THR A 138 -12.17 4.03 7.87
N ASP A 139 -13.27 3.56 8.48
CA ASP A 139 -13.63 3.90 9.86
C ASP A 139 -12.55 3.40 10.84
N ASP A 140 -12.09 2.17 10.70
CA ASP A 140 -11.02 1.63 11.55
C ASP A 140 -9.70 2.42 11.43
N ARG A 141 -9.45 3.06 10.30
CA ARG A 141 -8.20 3.79 10.06
C ARG A 141 -8.26 5.28 10.33
N PHE A 142 -9.38 5.90 10.03
CA PHE A 142 -9.57 7.35 10.02
C PHE A 142 -10.73 7.80 10.90
N GLY A 143 -11.51 6.88 11.44
CA GLY A 143 -12.58 7.16 12.38
C GLY A 143 -12.06 7.66 13.72
N ILE A 144 -12.90 8.41 14.43
CA ILE A 144 -12.67 8.89 15.79
C ILE A 144 -13.94 8.67 16.57
N SER A 145 -13.94 7.71 17.48
CA SER A 145 -15.07 7.39 18.36
C SER A 145 -15.37 8.53 19.33
N ASP A 146 -16.57 8.56 19.88
CA ASP A 146 -16.95 9.55 20.92
C ASP A 146 -16.01 9.49 22.15
N THR A 147 -15.51 8.30 22.49
CA THR A 147 -14.56 8.11 23.58
C THR A 147 -13.20 8.73 23.26
N GLU A 148 -12.70 8.53 22.05
CA GLU A 148 -11.46 9.12 21.57
C GLU A 148 -11.59 10.64 21.44
N SER A 149 -12.71 11.12 20.91
CA SER A 149 -13.04 12.55 20.83
C SER A 149 -12.98 13.22 22.22
N ALA A 150 -13.60 12.60 23.22
CA ALA A 150 -13.62 13.15 24.58
C ALA A 150 -12.23 13.26 25.23
N ARG A 151 -11.29 12.36 24.88
CA ARG A 151 -9.94 12.35 25.48
C ARG A 151 -8.89 13.09 24.64
N SER A 152 -9.06 13.13 23.31
CA SER A 152 -8.11 13.75 22.38
C SER A 152 -8.41 15.22 22.12
N GLY A 153 -9.70 15.58 22.11
CA GLY A 153 -10.18 16.90 21.73
C GLY A 153 -10.48 17.03 20.22
N PHE A 154 -10.21 16.00 19.41
CA PHE A 154 -10.68 15.95 18.02
C PHE A 154 -12.20 15.76 17.98
N ALA A 155 -12.84 16.21 16.91
CA ALA A 155 -14.25 15.91 16.67
C ALA A 155 -14.44 14.40 16.45
N SER A 156 -15.54 13.83 16.95
CA SER A 156 -15.90 12.46 16.56
C SER A 156 -16.15 12.40 15.06
N TYR A 157 -15.69 11.33 14.42
CA TYR A 157 -15.73 11.19 12.98
C TYR A 157 -15.97 9.73 12.58
N SER A 158 -16.94 9.51 11.73
CA SER A 158 -17.27 8.19 11.18
C SER A 158 -17.29 8.31 9.65
N PRO A 159 -16.20 7.97 8.99
CA PRO A 159 -16.04 8.10 7.54
C PRO A 159 -16.70 6.97 6.78
N ASP A 160 -17.19 7.28 5.59
CA ASP A 160 -17.52 6.31 4.55
C ASP A 160 -16.23 5.85 3.80
N GLY A 161 -16.39 5.01 2.79
CA GLY A 161 -15.30 4.52 1.96
C GLY A 161 -14.59 5.63 1.18
N TYR A 162 -13.28 5.45 0.94
CA TYR A 162 -12.48 6.43 0.21
C TYR A 162 -11.70 5.80 -0.94
N ALA A 163 -11.19 6.66 -1.82
CA ALA A 163 -10.22 6.29 -2.83
C ALA A 163 -8.88 6.97 -2.56
N ARG A 164 -7.79 6.26 -2.88
CA ARG A 164 -6.43 6.81 -2.93
C ARG A 164 -5.85 6.53 -4.30
N TYR A 165 -5.40 7.56 -4.97
CA TYR A 165 -4.69 7.42 -6.25
C TYR A 165 -3.25 7.89 -6.11
N GLY A 166 -2.37 7.33 -6.94
CA GLY A 166 -0.96 7.69 -6.88
C GLY A 166 -0.21 7.31 -8.14
N LEU A 167 1.03 7.75 -8.17
CA LEU A 167 2.02 7.42 -9.19
C LEU A 167 3.28 6.90 -8.51
N THR A 168 3.81 5.77 -8.96
CA THR A 168 5.05 5.20 -8.42
C THR A 168 6.01 4.90 -9.54
N GLY A 169 7.26 5.34 -9.38
CA GLY A 169 8.36 5.08 -10.30
C GLY A 169 9.52 4.37 -9.61
N SER A 170 10.24 3.53 -10.35
CA SER A 170 11.51 2.95 -9.88
C SER A 170 12.54 2.92 -10.98
N LEU A 171 13.80 3.08 -10.58
CA LEU A 171 14.96 2.97 -11.44
C LEU A 171 15.95 1.99 -10.81
N THR A 172 16.31 0.94 -11.54
CA THR A 172 17.25 -0.09 -11.11
C THR A 172 18.51 -0.03 -11.96
N TYR A 173 19.65 -0.04 -11.28
CA TYR A 173 20.97 -0.17 -11.90
C TYR A 173 21.62 -1.50 -11.50
N SER A 174 21.95 -2.34 -12.46
CA SER A 174 22.65 -3.60 -12.26
C SER A 174 24.15 -3.38 -12.22
N LEU A 175 24.76 -3.52 -11.06
CA LEU A 175 26.20 -3.42 -10.83
C LEU A 175 26.92 -4.67 -11.35
N SER A 176 26.30 -5.82 -11.22
CA SER A 176 26.78 -7.13 -11.69
C SER A 176 25.59 -8.08 -11.86
N ALA A 177 25.87 -9.34 -12.26
CA ALA A 177 24.85 -10.37 -12.33
C ALA A 177 24.18 -10.70 -10.97
N GLN A 178 24.80 -10.32 -9.85
CA GLN A 178 24.33 -10.61 -8.49
C GLN A 178 23.91 -9.37 -7.70
N TRP A 179 24.33 -8.18 -8.14
CA TRP A 179 24.13 -6.94 -7.39
C TRP A 179 23.42 -5.88 -8.21
N SER A 180 22.40 -5.29 -7.63
CA SER A 180 21.70 -4.14 -8.18
C SER A 180 21.32 -3.14 -7.10
N VAL A 181 21.14 -1.91 -7.48
CA VAL A 181 20.60 -0.83 -6.65
C VAL A 181 19.30 -0.34 -7.29
N THR A 182 18.25 -0.22 -6.49
CA THR A 182 16.97 0.32 -6.95
C THR A 182 16.60 1.53 -6.12
N ALA A 183 16.32 2.63 -6.80
CA ALA A 183 15.64 3.79 -6.23
C ALA A 183 14.16 3.74 -6.60
N THR A 184 13.29 4.01 -5.64
CA THR A 184 11.84 4.08 -5.85
C THR A 184 11.32 5.37 -5.25
N ALA A 185 10.44 6.05 -5.97
CA ALA A 185 9.72 7.23 -5.49
C ALA A 185 8.26 7.12 -5.88
N GLY A 186 7.39 7.71 -5.09
CA GLY A 186 5.96 7.72 -5.37
C GLY A 186 5.30 8.93 -4.75
N VAL A 187 4.15 9.29 -5.28
CA VAL A 187 3.25 10.29 -4.71
C VAL A 187 1.85 9.71 -4.73
N SER A 188 1.09 9.97 -3.68
CA SER A 188 -0.30 9.56 -3.59
C SER A 188 -1.16 10.64 -2.93
N GLN A 189 -2.44 10.62 -3.24
CA GLN A 189 -3.47 11.51 -2.72
C GLN A 189 -4.59 10.69 -2.11
N LEU A 190 -4.92 10.97 -0.85
CA LEU A 190 -6.17 10.56 -0.22
C LEU A 190 -7.32 11.42 -0.74
N THR A 191 -8.53 10.87 -0.75
CA THR A 191 -9.74 11.60 -1.20
C THR A 191 -10.92 11.30 -0.30
N GLY A 192 -11.94 12.16 -0.39
CA GLY A 192 -13.20 11.96 0.34
C GLY A 192 -12.99 11.91 1.85
N ASP A 193 -13.72 11.04 2.52
CA ASP A 193 -13.78 11.02 3.97
C ASP A 193 -12.45 10.72 4.66
N ALA A 194 -11.51 10.05 3.99
CA ALA A 194 -10.16 9.91 4.56
C ALA A 194 -9.37 11.23 4.56
N GLU A 195 -9.53 12.08 3.53
CA GLU A 195 -8.92 13.41 3.46
C GLU A 195 -9.54 14.36 4.50
N ASP A 196 -10.86 14.24 4.71
CA ASP A 196 -11.64 15.10 5.62
C ASP A 196 -11.53 14.67 7.09
N SER A 197 -10.95 13.50 7.39
CA SER A 197 -10.74 13.05 8.76
C SER A 197 -9.84 14.03 9.55
N PRO A 198 -10.16 14.36 10.81
CA PRO A 198 -9.32 15.22 11.65
C PRO A 198 -7.86 14.75 11.77
N ILE A 199 -7.61 13.45 11.67
CA ILE A 199 -6.24 12.88 11.66
C ILE A 199 -5.44 13.32 10.43
N VAL A 200 -6.11 13.64 9.32
CA VAL A 200 -5.48 14.09 8.08
C VAL A 200 -5.61 15.59 7.91
N SER A 201 -6.80 16.15 8.14
CA SER A 201 -7.08 17.57 7.91
C SER A 201 -6.46 18.51 8.92
N ASP A 202 -6.34 18.10 10.19
CA ASP A 202 -5.89 18.96 11.30
C ASP A 202 -4.41 18.75 11.64
N ILE A 203 -3.93 17.50 11.56
CA ILE A 203 -2.58 17.10 12.01
C ILE A 203 -1.81 16.28 10.96
N GLY A 204 -2.26 16.22 9.72
CA GLY A 204 -1.64 15.41 8.68
C GLY A 204 -1.71 16.07 7.31
N GLU A 205 -1.47 15.26 6.28
CA GLU A 205 -1.51 15.70 4.89
C GLU A 205 -2.11 14.62 3.98
N ALA A 206 -3.10 15.02 3.15
CA ALA A 206 -3.73 14.11 2.20
C ALA A 206 -2.82 13.73 1.03
N THR A 207 -1.84 14.58 0.67
CA THR A 207 -0.84 14.30 -0.38
C THR A 207 0.43 13.78 0.27
N GLN A 208 0.86 12.59 -0.11
CA GLN A 208 2.05 11.94 0.45
C GLN A 208 3.03 11.55 -0.65
N ALA A 209 4.34 11.68 -0.40
CA ALA A 209 5.41 11.40 -1.35
C ALA A 209 6.48 10.43 -0.81
#